data_27641773f5f86620b429f715c38dfd16
#
_entry.id   27641773f5f86620b429f715c38dfd16
#
_cell.length_a   1.000
_cell.length_b   1.000
_cell.length_c   1.000
_cell.angle_alpha   90.00
_cell.angle_beta   90.00
_cell.angle_gamma   90.00
#
_symmetry.space_group_name_H-M   'P 1'
#
loop_
_entity.id
_entity.type
_entity.pdbx_description
1 polymer ?
#
loop_
_entity_poly.entity_id
_entity_poly.type
_entity_poly.pdbx_seq_one_letter_code
_entity_poly.pdbx_strand_id
1 'polypeptide(L)'
;FSEFEKINEYALFENLDKRSIDFLGSFNQNQRSKLFPIGVVPYTIIIKNNKELINSARTSWDFLLSKKLTGKIIFPQSPRIILSIAQKINSSNSLKKLKSQAMLFDDKNMLNWLINSDACVAIVPYSLCSKYLKIDPRLSLVFPSQGVPLMWHFLLSRSNLNSAILIQWIKSLENKSIVDKLVSQGWYLPFNSDYLQSKYKSVMFPTSGPSEKCWQNSWSFPVLTNEQKINLENIWNESLSP
;
A
#
# COMPACT_ATOMS: atom_id res chain seq x y z
N PHE A 1 6.62 -31.35 2.54
CA PHE A 1 5.64 -30.57 3.30
C PHE A 1 6.32 -29.30 3.74
N SER A 2 5.80 -28.14 3.31
CA SER A 2 6.34 -26.84 3.73
C SER A 2 6.02 -26.63 5.21
N GLU A 3 6.86 -25.85 5.90
CA GLU A 3 6.65 -25.56 7.32
C GLU A 3 5.36 -24.76 7.56
N PHE A 4 4.93 -23.94 6.60
CA PHE A 4 3.64 -23.25 6.66
C PHE A 4 2.45 -24.17 6.31
N GLU A 5 2.63 -25.26 5.56
CA GLU A 5 1.59 -26.30 5.39
C GLU A 5 1.33 -27.06 6.69
N LYS A 6 2.35 -27.25 7.55
CA LYS A 6 2.16 -27.74 8.91
C LYS A 6 1.48 -26.71 9.82
N ILE A 7 1.55 -25.42 9.48
CA ILE A 7 0.84 -24.33 10.14
C ILE A 7 -0.60 -24.21 9.61
N ASN A 8 -0.93 -24.83 8.47
CA ASN A 8 -2.33 -24.98 8.00
C ASN A 8 -3.23 -25.77 8.98
N GLU A 9 -2.65 -26.47 9.94
CA GLU A 9 -3.41 -27.00 11.10
C GLU A 9 -3.85 -25.91 12.06
N TYR A 10 -3.38 -24.67 11.88
CA TYR A 10 -3.81 -23.52 12.68
C TYR A 10 -4.85 -22.71 11.92
N ALA A 11 -5.99 -22.48 12.55
CA ALA A 11 -7.16 -21.75 12.07
C ALA A 11 -6.89 -20.35 11.49
N LEU A 12 -5.64 -19.87 11.49
CA LEU A 12 -5.27 -18.54 11.00
C LEU A 12 -5.31 -18.43 9.48
N PHE A 13 -4.91 -19.47 8.73
CA PHE A 13 -5.00 -19.44 7.26
C PHE A 13 -6.44 -19.53 6.76
N GLU A 14 -7.28 -20.28 7.49
CA GLU A 14 -8.71 -20.41 7.18
C GLU A 14 -9.46 -19.09 7.40
N ASN A 15 -8.92 -18.22 8.23
CA ASN A 15 -9.50 -16.94 8.59
C ASN A 15 -8.94 -15.76 7.77
N LEU A 16 -8.09 -16.01 6.77
CA LEU A 16 -7.65 -14.95 5.86
C LEU A 16 -8.84 -14.39 5.08
N ASP A 17 -8.81 -13.09 4.82
CA ASP A 17 -9.81 -12.47 3.96
C ASP A 17 -9.58 -12.86 2.48
N LYS A 18 -10.61 -12.67 1.66
CA LYS A 18 -10.57 -13.02 0.24
C LYS A 18 -9.40 -12.33 -0.49
N ARG A 19 -9.11 -11.07 -0.17
CA ARG A 19 -8.03 -10.31 -0.81
C ARG A 19 -6.66 -10.90 -0.50
N SER A 20 -6.44 -11.32 0.74
CA SER A 20 -5.21 -12.00 1.17
C SER A 20 -5.02 -13.33 0.46
N ILE A 21 -6.09 -14.11 0.33
CA ILE A 21 -6.10 -15.39 -0.40
C ILE A 21 -5.78 -15.16 -1.88
N ASP A 22 -6.48 -14.23 -2.53
CA ASP A 22 -6.29 -13.90 -3.95
C ASP A 22 -4.85 -13.41 -4.22
N PHE A 23 -4.31 -12.59 -3.32
CA PHE A 23 -2.93 -12.12 -3.45
C PHE A 23 -1.90 -13.24 -3.24
N LEU A 24 -2.06 -14.09 -2.23
CA LEU A 24 -1.22 -15.27 -2.03
C LEU A 24 -1.29 -16.23 -3.23
N GLY A 25 -2.43 -16.31 -3.90
CA GLY A 25 -2.62 -17.08 -5.13
C GLY A 25 -1.74 -16.62 -6.30
N SER A 26 -1.23 -15.38 -6.28
CA SER A 26 -0.30 -14.87 -7.29
C SER A 26 1.13 -15.41 -7.17
N PHE A 27 1.46 -16.07 -6.06
CA PHE A 27 2.75 -16.71 -5.82
C PHE A 27 2.72 -18.17 -6.24
N ASN A 28 3.85 -18.69 -6.73
CA ASN A 28 3.96 -20.13 -6.96
C ASN A 28 3.95 -20.90 -5.62
N GLN A 29 3.69 -22.20 -5.67
CA GLN A 29 3.52 -23.04 -4.48
C GLN A 29 4.74 -22.97 -3.52
N ASN A 30 5.96 -22.99 -4.06
CA ASN A 30 7.20 -22.93 -3.25
C ASN A 30 7.36 -21.56 -2.56
N GLN A 31 6.96 -20.47 -3.21
CA GLN A 31 6.98 -19.13 -2.60
C GLN A 31 5.86 -19.00 -1.55
N ARG A 32 4.63 -19.37 -1.91
CA ARG A 32 3.46 -19.28 -1.05
C ARG A 32 3.64 -20.05 0.26
N SER A 33 4.29 -21.22 0.19
CA SER A 33 4.57 -22.03 1.37
C SER A 33 5.56 -21.43 2.37
N LYS A 34 6.21 -20.34 2.03
CA LYS A 34 7.17 -19.62 2.88
C LYS A 34 6.67 -18.24 3.33
N LEU A 35 5.44 -17.88 2.98
CA LEU A 35 4.89 -16.56 3.23
C LEU A 35 3.67 -16.63 4.15
N PHE A 36 3.65 -15.77 5.17
CA PHE A 36 2.46 -15.51 5.96
C PHE A 36 2.15 -14.00 5.93
N PRO A 37 0.95 -13.57 5.46
CA PRO A 37 0.60 -12.16 5.42
C PRO A 37 0.41 -11.62 6.84
N ILE A 38 1.09 -10.51 7.15
CA ILE A 38 0.93 -9.80 8.42
C ILE A 38 -0.16 -8.75 8.29
N GLY A 39 -0.23 -8.11 7.12
CA GLY A 39 -1.19 -7.06 6.84
C GLY A 39 -0.87 -6.32 5.56
N VAL A 40 -1.73 -5.39 5.23
CA VAL A 40 -1.63 -4.56 4.04
C VAL A 40 -1.76 -3.09 4.42
N VAL A 41 -0.95 -2.25 3.79
CA VAL A 41 -0.97 -0.79 3.95
C VAL A 41 -1.31 -0.17 2.60
N PRO A 42 -2.43 0.57 2.49
CA PRO A 42 -2.74 1.29 1.27
C PRO A 42 -1.80 2.49 1.09
N TYR A 43 -1.43 2.77 -0.16
CA TYR A 43 -0.88 4.09 -0.48
C TYR A 43 -1.96 5.14 -0.37
N THR A 44 -1.56 6.35 -0.04
CA THR A 44 -2.45 7.48 0.10
C THR A 44 -1.87 8.72 -0.54
N ILE A 45 -2.71 9.71 -0.77
CA ILE A 45 -2.34 11.02 -1.24
C ILE A 45 -2.38 11.98 -0.05
N ILE A 46 -1.25 12.64 0.22
CA ILE A 46 -1.20 13.75 1.17
C ILE A 46 -1.11 15.05 0.36
N ILE A 47 -2.03 15.96 0.66
CA ILE A 47 -2.14 17.27 0.01
C ILE A 47 -1.88 18.35 1.06
N LYS A 48 -0.98 19.29 0.74
CA LYS A 48 -0.66 20.44 1.58
C LYS A 48 -1.42 21.68 1.12
N ASN A 49 -2.21 22.30 2.03
CA ASN A 49 -2.85 23.61 1.88
C ASN A 49 -3.72 23.84 0.63
N ASN A 50 -4.38 22.81 0.07
CA ASN A 50 -5.16 23.00 -1.15
C ASN A 50 -6.49 22.24 -1.15
N LYS A 51 -7.57 22.94 -0.76
CA LYS A 51 -8.93 22.37 -0.71
C LYS A 51 -9.48 21.98 -2.09
N GLU A 52 -9.13 22.69 -3.14
CA GLU A 52 -9.59 22.41 -4.51
C GLU A 52 -9.00 21.07 -4.99
N LEU A 53 -7.71 20.85 -4.77
CA LEU A 53 -7.05 19.59 -5.11
C LEU A 53 -7.61 18.40 -4.32
N ILE A 54 -8.00 18.59 -3.07
CA ILE A 54 -8.60 17.54 -2.24
C ILE A 54 -9.86 16.97 -2.89
N ASN A 55 -10.76 17.84 -3.39
CA ASN A 55 -12.01 17.40 -4.01
C ASN A 55 -11.75 16.63 -5.31
N SER A 56 -10.83 17.10 -6.14
CA SER A 56 -10.44 16.41 -7.38
C SER A 56 -9.75 15.06 -7.09
N ALA A 57 -8.88 15.02 -6.10
CA ALA A 57 -8.14 13.83 -5.70
C ALA A 57 -9.04 12.72 -5.13
N ARG A 58 -10.18 13.06 -4.51
CA ARG A 58 -11.14 12.07 -3.99
C ARG A 58 -11.81 11.24 -5.09
N THR A 59 -11.89 11.77 -6.30
CA THR A 59 -12.56 11.08 -7.41
C THR A 59 -11.62 10.29 -8.28
N SER A 60 -10.47 10.86 -8.66
CA SER A 60 -9.61 10.32 -9.72
C SER A 60 -8.15 10.68 -9.51
N TRP A 61 -7.27 9.83 -10.03
CA TRP A 61 -5.84 10.09 -10.16
C TRP A 61 -5.50 11.14 -11.24
N ASP A 62 -6.46 11.50 -12.11
CA ASP A 62 -6.25 12.47 -13.20
C ASP A 62 -5.83 13.86 -12.69
N PHE A 63 -6.20 14.22 -11.45
CA PHE A 63 -5.80 15.48 -10.84
C PHE A 63 -4.29 15.69 -10.79
N LEU A 64 -3.49 14.60 -10.75
CA LEU A 64 -2.03 14.67 -10.75
C LEU A 64 -1.46 15.29 -12.03
N LEU A 65 -2.24 15.30 -13.12
CA LEU A 65 -1.82 15.93 -14.39
C LEU A 65 -2.15 17.43 -14.46
N SER A 66 -2.65 18.03 -13.38
CA SER A 66 -2.92 19.47 -13.34
C SER A 66 -1.62 20.25 -13.54
N LYS A 67 -1.65 21.26 -14.43
CA LYS A 67 -0.51 22.17 -14.66
C LYS A 67 -0.03 22.88 -13.38
N LYS A 68 -0.94 23.09 -12.41
CA LYS A 68 -0.61 23.68 -11.10
C LYS A 68 0.34 22.81 -10.27
N LEU A 69 0.48 21.52 -10.60
CA LEU A 69 1.31 20.53 -9.88
C LEU A 69 2.65 20.24 -10.54
N THR A 70 2.98 20.91 -11.65
CA THR A 70 4.27 20.71 -12.33
C THR A 70 5.44 20.98 -11.40
N GLY A 71 6.30 19.95 -11.19
CA GLY A 71 7.43 20.01 -10.27
C GLY A 71 7.05 20.09 -8.79
N LYS A 72 5.82 19.69 -8.40
CA LYS A 72 5.32 19.82 -7.01
C LYS A 72 4.80 18.53 -6.41
N ILE A 73 5.06 17.41 -7.05
CA ILE A 73 4.64 16.10 -6.56
C ILE A 73 5.84 15.30 -6.10
N ILE A 74 5.74 14.69 -4.93
CA ILE A 74 6.69 13.72 -4.42
C ILE A 74 6.12 12.33 -4.66
N PHE A 75 6.85 11.53 -5.43
CA PHE A 75 6.49 10.15 -5.76
C PHE A 75 7.36 9.16 -4.99
N PRO A 76 6.86 7.92 -4.73
CA PRO A 76 7.71 6.83 -4.27
C PRO A 76 8.76 6.48 -5.33
N GLN A 77 9.90 5.92 -4.91
CA GLN A 77 10.98 5.53 -5.83
C GLN A 77 10.60 4.35 -6.74
N SER A 78 9.56 3.59 -6.39
CA SER A 78 9.16 2.40 -7.13
C SER A 78 8.53 2.73 -8.49
N PRO A 79 9.16 2.43 -9.64
CA PRO A 79 8.58 2.61 -10.97
C PRO A 79 7.25 1.88 -11.12
N ARG A 80 7.12 0.71 -10.48
CA ARG A 80 5.93 -0.12 -10.55
C ARG A 80 4.70 0.55 -9.95
N ILE A 81 4.86 1.27 -8.85
CA ILE A 81 3.76 2.01 -8.21
C ILE A 81 3.32 3.14 -9.12
N ILE A 82 4.27 3.91 -9.66
CA ILE A 82 3.97 5.06 -10.51
C ILE A 82 3.32 4.61 -11.82
N LEU A 83 3.83 3.55 -12.44
CA LEU A 83 3.23 2.98 -13.65
C LEU A 83 1.80 2.51 -13.39
N SER A 84 1.54 1.86 -12.27
CA SER A 84 0.20 1.39 -11.91
C SER A 84 -0.79 2.54 -11.70
N ILE A 85 -0.34 3.65 -11.15
CA ILE A 85 -1.13 4.89 -11.04
C ILE A 85 -1.35 5.50 -12.44
N ALA A 86 -0.32 5.54 -13.28
CA ALA A 86 -0.42 6.03 -14.65
C ALA A 86 -1.48 5.28 -15.47
N GLN A 87 -1.63 3.97 -15.24
CA GLN A 87 -2.66 3.13 -15.89
C GLN A 87 -4.09 3.46 -15.44
N LYS A 88 -4.27 4.14 -14.30
CA LYS A 88 -5.58 4.60 -13.82
C LYS A 88 -5.96 5.99 -14.35
N ILE A 89 -5.01 6.69 -14.92
CA ILE A 89 -5.20 8.04 -15.47
C ILE A 89 -5.72 7.93 -16.91
N ASN A 90 -6.81 8.62 -17.18
CA ASN A 90 -7.42 8.66 -18.50
C ASN A 90 -6.70 9.68 -19.42
N SER A 91 -5.45 9.39 -19.76
CA SER A 91 -4.64 10.25 -20.64
C SER A 91 -3.62 9.46 -21.43
N SER A 92 -3.39 9.84 -22.68
CA SER A 92 -2.25 9.33 -23.45
C SER A 92 -0.94 9.76 -22.81
N ASN A 93 0.08 8.89 -22.84
CA ASN A 93 1.41 9.16 -22.26
C ASN A 93 1.37 9.57 -20.79
N SER A 94 0.41 9.01 -20.02
CA SER A 94 0.20 9.36 -18.60
C SER A 94 1.46 9.20 -17.75
N LEU A 95 2.28 8.16 -17.99
CA LEU A 95 3.53 7.95 -17.27
C LEU A 95 4.54 9.09 -17.50
N LYS A 96 4.76 9.49 -18.77
CA LYS A 96 5.65 10.62 -19.10
C LYS A 96 5.15 11.91 -18.46
N LYS A 97 3.83 12.15 -18.53
CA LYS A 97 3.21 13.32 -17.88
C LYS A 97 3.34 13.29 -16.37
N LEU A 98 3.14 12.14 -15.69
CA LEU A 98 3.35 12.02 -14.25
C LEU A 98 4.80 12.33 -13.85
N LYS A 99 5.75 11.80 -14.61
CA LYS A 99 7.17 12.07 -14.35
C LYS A 99 7.52 13.55 -14.48
N SER A 100 6.92 14.27 -15.42
CA SER A 100 7.12 15.73 -15.54
C SER A 100 6.48 16.55 -14.39
N GLN A 101 5.57 15.95 -13.62
CA GLN A 101 5.00 16.58 -12.42
C GLN A 101 5.87 16.37 -11.18
N ALA A 102 6.82 15.42 -11.24
CA ALA A 102 7.63 15.07 -10.09
C ALA A 102 8.58 16.23 -9.68
N MET A 103 8.56 16.55 -8.40
CA MET A 103 9.65 17.30 -7.77
C MET A 103 10.83 16.36 -7.52
N LEU A 104 10.54 15.21 -6.92
CA LEU A 104 11.54 14.18 -6.62
C LEU A 104 10.85 12.81 -6.40
N PHE A 105 11.69 11.76 -6.37
CA PHE A 105 11.33 10.40 -6.02
C PHE A 105 12.06 10.00 -4.74
N ASP A 106 11.31 9.68 -3.66
CA ASP A 106 11.88 9.33 -2.36
C ASP A 106 10.94 8.38 -1.63
N ASP A 107 11.47 7.44 -0.84
CA ASP A 107 10.67 6.54 0.01
C ASP A 107 10.86 6.84 1.50
N LYS A 108 11.91 7.56 1.88
CA LYS A 108 12.31 7.71 3.28
C LYS A 108 11.84 9.02 3.91
N ASN A 109 11.96 10.13 3.17
CA ASN A 109 11.77 11.48 3.70
C ASN A 109 10.62 12.24 3.02
N MET A 110 9.71 11.54 2.34
CA MET A 110 8.64 12.12 1.52
C MET A 110 7.84 13.20 2.25
N LEU A 111 7.40 12.94 3.49
CA LEU A 111 6.60 13.90 4.25
C LEU A 111 7.43 15.07 4.77
N ASN A 112 8.70 14.84 5.08
CA ASN A 112 9.61 15.93 5.45
C ASN A 112 9.83 16.87 4.27
N TRP A 113 10.04 16.33 3.06
CA TRP A 113 10.09 17.12 1.84
C TRP A 113 8.77 17.87 1.59
N LEU A 114 7.62 17.20 1.73
CA LEU A 114 6.32 17.84 1.54
C LEU A 114 6.13 19.07 2.46
N ILE A 115 6.53 18.93 3.72
CA ILE A 115 6.36 20.00 4.72
C ILE A 115 7.30 21.19 4.46
N ASN A 116 8.56 20.91 4.10
CA ASN A 116 9.63 21.90 4.07
C ASN A 116 10.01 22.41 2.67
N SER A 117 9.29 22.03 1.62
CA SER A 117 9.53 22.49 0.25
C SER A 117 8.26 23.08 -0.39
N ASP A 118 8.34 23.43 -1.66
CA ASP A 118 7.20 23.89 -2.48
C ASP A 118 6.31 22.75 -2.99
N ALA A 119 6.61 21.50 -2.62
CA ALA A 119 5.76 20.36 -2.93
C ALA A 119 4.36 20.57 -2.36
N CYS A 120 3.35 20.19 -3.14
CA CYS A 120 1.94 20.31 -2.75
C CYS A 120 1.30 18.93 -2.51
N VAL A 121 1.85 17.87 -3.11
CA VAL A 121 1.30 16.52 -3.08
C VAL A 121 2.42 15.51 -2.81
N ALA A 122 2.14 14.50 -1.98
CA ALA A 122 2.98 13.32 -1.84
C ALA A 122 2.14 12.04 -1.91
N ILE A 123 2.64 11.00 -2.58
CA ILE A 123 2.03 9.68 -2.64
C ILE A 123 2.82 8.74 -1.75
N VAL A 124 2.27 8.38 -0.60
CA VAL A 124 3.00 7.70 0.49
C VAL A 124 2.20 6.54 1.05
N PRO A 125 2.85 5.52 1.66
CA PRO A 125 2.13 4.53 2.46
C PRO A 125 1.40 5.18 3.63
N TYR A 126 0.15 4.80 3.86
CA TYR A 126 -0.70 5.39 4.92
C TYR A 126 -0.05 5.28 6.31
N SER A 127 0.66 4.18 6.58
CA SER A 127 1.35 3.98 7.86
C SER A 127 2.38 5.06 8.21
N LEU A 128 2.91 5.76 7.22
CA LEU A 128 3.86 6.86 7.44
C LEU A 128 3.18 8.20 7.81
N CYS A 129 1.87 8.32 7.55
CA CYS A 129 1.16 9.60 7.62
C CYS A 129 0.60 9.92 9.01
N SER A 130 0.24 8.92 9.80
CA SER A 130 -0.58 9.09 11.01
C SER A 130 0.00 10.08 12.02
N LYS A 131 1.32 10.09 12.17
CA LYS A 131 2.03 11.03 13.06
C LYS A 131 1.97 12.47 12.53
N TYR A 132 2.21 12.66 11.24
CA TYR A 132 2.28 13.99 10.61
C TYR A 132 0.91 14.66 10.51
N LEU A 133 -0.12 13.89 10.22
CA LEU A 133 -1.51 14.38 10.15
C LEU A 133 -2.02 14.93 11.50
N LYS A 134 -1.48 14.42 12.62
CA LYS A 134 -1.82 14.92 13.97
C LYS A 134 -1.10 16.21 14.33
N ILE A 135 0.07 16.46 13.73
CA ILE A 135 0.97 17.57 14.10
C ILE A 135 0.78 18.77 13.17
N ASP A 136 0.56 18.52 11.88
CA ASP A 136 0.50 19.58 10.87
C ASP A 136 -0.91 19.69 10.25
N PRO A 137 -1.70 20.71 10.65
CA PRO A 137 -3.07 20.89 10.16
C PRO A 137 -3.13 21.31 8.68
N ARG A 138 -2.01 21.64 8.06
CA ARG A 138 -1.94 21.95 6.62
C ARG A 138 -2.08 20.69 5.76
N LEU A 139 -1.85 19.51 6.34
CA LEU A 139 -1.87 18.24 5.63
C LEU A 139 -3.27 17.64 5.60
N SER A 140 -3.69 17.20 4.45
CA SER A 140 -4.96 16.49 4.23
C SER A 140 -4.71 15.13 3.60
N LEU A 141 -5.31 14.11 4.20
CA LEU A 141 -5.29 12.73 3.71
C LEU A 141 -6.40 12.51 2.68
N VAL A 142 -6.08 11.90 1.55
CA VAL A 142 -7.06 11.59 0.50
C VAL A 142 -6.85 10.19 -0.05
N PHE A 143 -7.97 9.48 -0.25
CA PHE A 143 -8.03 8.23 -0.99
C PHE A 143 -8.98 8.40 -2.19
N PRO A 144 -8.52 8.23 -3.43
CA PRO A 144 -9.36 8.35 -4.61
C PRO A 144 -10.34 7.18 -4.73
N SER A 145 -11.55 7.44 -5.19
CA SER A 145 -12.56 6.38 -5.38
C SER A 145 -12.17 5.34 -6.43
N GLN A 146 -11.19 5.64 -7.28
CA GLN A 146 -10.60 4.71 -8.25
C GLN A 146 -9.71 3.62 -7.60
N GLY A 147 -9.51 3.68 -6.27
CA GLY A 147 -8.63 2.78 -5.55
C GLY A 147 -7.19 3.27 -5.46
N VAL A 148 -6.39 2.54 -4.72
CA VAL A 148 -4.98 2.84 -4.43
C VAL A 148 -4.10 1.59 -4.52
N PRO A 149 -2.79 1.75 -4.78
CA PRO A 149 -1.83 0.66 -4.65
C PRO A 149 -1.80 0.12 -3.21
N LEU A 150 -1.66 -1.18 -3.05
CA LEU A 150 -1.57 -1.86 -1.77
C LEU A 150 -0.15 -2.39 -1.54
N MET A 151 0.44 -2.06 -0.40
CA MET A 151 1.73 -2.57 0.04
C MET A 151 1.51 -3.69 1.05
N TRP A 152 1.89 -4.90 0.68
CA TRP A 152 1.77 -6.09 1.51
C TRP A 152 3.01 -6.32 2.36
N HIS A 153 2.78 -6.76 3.58
CA HIS A 153 3.82 -7.16 4.52
C HIS A 153 3.66 -8.62 4.88
N PHE A 154 4.78 -9.34 4.90
CA PHE A 154 4.83 -10.77 5.13
C PHE A 154 5.85 -11.15 6.19
N LEU A 155 5.57 -12.21 6.94
CA LEU A 155 6.59 -13.03 7.55
C LEU A 155 7.13 -13.98 6.48
N LEU A 156 8.45 -14.05 6.37
CA LEU A 156 9.15 -14.96 5.47
C LEU A 156 9.83 -16.05 6.28
N SER A 157 9.48 -17.30 6.02
CA SER A 157 10.18 -18.45 6.60
C SER A 157 11.36 -18.89 5.75
N ARG A 158 12.48 -19.16 6.41
CA ARG A 158 13.56 -19.95 5.82
C ARG A 158 13.26 -21.44 6.05
N SER A 159 13.59 -22.29 5.07
CA SER A 159 13.34 -23.74 5.08
C SER A 159 13.91 -24.52 6.29
N ASN A 160 14.73 -23.88 7.13
CA ASN A 160 15.40 -24.51 8.28
C ASN A 160 14.95 -23.90 9.64
N LEU A 161 13.90 -23.09 9.68
CA LEU A 161 13.40 -22.55 10.94
C LEU A 161 12.53 -23.61 11.66
N ASN A 162 12.73 -23.72 12.97
CA ASN A 162 11.88 -24.55 13.82
C ASN A 162 10.42 -24.06 13.71
N SER A 163 9.50 -24.93 13.31
CA SER A 163 8.07 -24.62 13.17
C SER A 163 7.45 -24.03 14.44
N ALA A 164 7.94 -24.41 15.61
CA ALA A 164 7.48 -23.86 16.90
C ALA A 164 7.74 -22.34 17.04
N ILE A 165 8.87 -21.87 16.55
CA ILE A 165 9.20 -20.42 16.56
C ILE A 165 8.28 -19.65 15.64
N LEU A 166 8.02 -20.17 14.43
CA LEU A 166 7.10 -19.53 13.48
C LEU A 166 5.68 -19.46 14.04
N ILE A 167 5.21 -20.53 14.64
CA ILE A 167 3.90 -20.58 15.32
C ILE A 167 3.83 -19.53 16.42
N GLN A 168 4.87 -19.40 17.23
CA GLN A 168 4.91 -18.40 18.30
C GLN A 168 4.86 -16.96 17.74
N TRP A 169 5.54 -16.69 16.63
CA TRP A 169 5.49 -15.39 15.95
C TRP A 169 4.10 -15.10 15.37
N ILE A 170 3.49 -16.07 14.70
CA ILE A 170 2.14 -15.94 14.16
C ILE A 170 1.13 -15.73 15.28
N LYS A 171 1.24 -16.50 16.39
CA LYS A 171 0.40 -16.27 17.58
C LYS A 171 0.59 -14.89 18.20
N SER A 172 1.78 -14.31 18.12
CA SER A 172 2.00 -12.95 18.62
C SER A 172 1.21 -11.90 17.84
N LEU A 173 0.92 -12.14 16.54
CA LEU A 173 0.04 -11.27 15.74
C LEU A 173 -1.42 -11.31 16.24
N GLU A 174 -1.79 -12.28 17.03
CA GLU A 174 -3.10 -12.35 17.69
C GLU A 174 -3.16 -11.56 19.01
N ASN A 175 -2.05 -10.99 19.46
CA ASN A 175 -2.04 -10.17 20.66
C ASN A 175 -2.75 -8.84 20.37
N LYS A 176 -3.79 -8.54 21.17
CA LYS A 176 -4.60 -7.33 21.01
C LYS A 176 -3.75 -6.05 20.99
N SER A 177 -2.72 -5.95 21.83
CA SER A 177 -1.84 -4.78 21.88
C SER A 177 -1.07 -4.58 20.56
N ILE A 178 -0.62 -5.67 19.93
CA ILE A 178 0.07 -5.62 18.63
C ILE A 178 -0.94 -5.24 17.54
N VAL A 179 -2.11 -5.85 17.54
CA VAL A 179 -3.20 -5.55 16.61
C VAL A 179 -3.60 -4.08 16.68
N ASP A 180 -3.89 -3.57 17.88
CA ASP A 180 -4.27 -2.18 18.09
C ASP A 180 -3.18 -1.22 17.60
N LYS A 181 -1.90 -1.55 17.83
CA LYS A 181 -0.76 -0.76 17.34
C LYS A 181 -0.67 -0.75 15.82
N LEU A 182 -0.78 -1.90 15.16
CA LEU A 182 -0.76 -1.98 13.71
C LEU A 182 -1.91 -1.19 13.08
N VAL A 183 -3.13 -1.40 13.57
CA VAL A 183 -4.32 -0.69 13.09
C VAL A 183 -4.22 0.82 13.31
N SER A 184 -3.73 1.26 14.48
CA SER A 184 -3.51 2.69 14.75
C SER A 184 -2.47 3.35 13.84
N GLN A 185 -1.58 2.56 13.26
CA GLN A 185 -0.62 2.97 12.24
C GLN A 185 -1.15 2.86 10.80
N GLY A 186 -2.42 2.54 10.60
CA GLY A 186 -3.02 2.46 9.28
C GLY A 186 -2.82 1.12 8.55
N TRP A 187 -2.49 0.07 9.28
CA TRP A 187 -2.45 -1.28 8.73
C TRP A 187 -3.84 -1.90 8.71
N TYR A 188 -4.11 -2.65 7.66
CA TYR A 188 -5.28 -3.52 7.55
C TYR A 188 -4.83 -4.96 7.76
N LEU A 189 -5.48 -5.65 8.68
CA LEU A 189 -5.15 -7.03 9.01
C LEU A 189 -5.61 -7.96 7.88
N PRO A 190 -4.93 -9.09 7.67
CA PRO A 190 -5.21 -9.98 6.54
C PRO A 190 -6.37 -10.94 6.80
N PHE A 191 -7.15 -10.73 7.86
CA PHE A 191 -8.19 -11.63 8.33
C PHE A 191 -9.59 -11.16 7.93
N ASN A 192 -10.50 -12.11 7.79
CA ASN A 192 -11.91 -11.82 7.54
C ASN A 192 -12.58 -11.13 8.74
N SER A 193 -13.69 -10.42 8.47
CA SER A 193 -14.40 -9.61 9.46
C SER A 193 -14.92 -10.44 10.63
N ASP A 194 -15.42 -11.66 10.37
CA ASP A 194 -16.04 -12.52 11.39
C ASP A 194 -15.00 -12.98 12.41
N TYR A 195 -13.82 -13.39 11.92
CA TYR A 195 -12.71 -13.72 12.79
C TYR A 195 -12.26 -12.53 13.64
N LEU A 196 -12.11 -11.35 13.03
CA LEU A 196 -11.71 -10.14 13.75
C LEU A 196 -12.73 -9.74 14.81
N GLN A 197 -14.03 -9.83 14.52
CA GLN A 197 -15.10 -9.52 15.47
C GLN A 197 -15.18 -10.54 16.61
N SER A 198 -15.02 -11.82 16.32
CA SER A 198 -15.05 -12.90 17.34
C SER A 198 -13.89 -12.78 18.32
N LYS A 199 -12.70 -12.41 17.83
CA LYS A 199 -11.48 -12.37 18.64
C LYS A 199 -11.25 -11.05 19.33
N TYR A 200 -11.61 -9.95 18.67
CA TYR A 200 -11.38 -8.59 19.18
C TYR A 200 -12.72 -7.86 19.20
N LYS A 201 -13.39 -7.81 20.34
CA LYS A 201 -14.73 -7.18 20.52
C LYS A 201 -14.89 -5.78 19.89
N SER A 202 -13.81 -5.10 19.55
CA SER A 202 -13.79 -3.89 18.72
C SER A 202 -12.40 -3.72 18.09
N VAL A 203 -12.25 -4.11 16.81
CA VAL A 203 -11.13 -3.61 16.02
C VAL A 203 -11.58 -2.26 15.46
N MET A 204 -11.02 -1.19 15.97
CA MET A 204 -11.23 0.12 15.36
C MET A 204 -10.40 0.19 14.10
N PHE A 205 -11.04 0.03 12.95
CA PHE A 205 -10.41 0.42 11.67
C PHE A 205 -10.01 1.89 11.73
N PRO A 206 -8.93 2.30 11.05
CA PRO A 206 -8.53 3.69 11.02
C PRO A 206 -9.71 4.56 10.58
N THR A 207 -10.15 5.48 11.44
CA THR A 207 -11.29 6.38 11.17
C THR A 207 -11.11 7.23 9.91
N SER A 208 -9.89 7.38 9.44
CA SER A 208 -9.51 8.12 8.22
C SER A 208 -9.08 7.20 7.07
N GLY A 209 -9.48 5.94 7.07
CA GLY A 209 -9.13 4.97 6.02
C GLY A 209 -9.85 5.20 4.68
N PRO A 210 -9.50 4.42 3.65
CA PRO A 210 -10.19 4.44 2.37
C PRO A 210 -11.66 4.06 2.53
N SER A 211 -12.54 4.71 1.75
CA SER A 211 -13.94 4.31 1.66
C SER A 211 -14.05 2.88 1.11
N GLU A 212 -15.20 2.24 1.32
CA GLU A 212 -15.44 0.90 0.79
C GLU A 212 -15.23 0.83 -0.73
N LYS A 213 -15.73 1.81 -1.48
CA LYS A 213 -15.52 1.91 -2.93
C LYS A 213 -14.03 2.03 -3.29
N CYS A 214 -13.27 2.86 -2.59
CA CYS A 214 -11.83 2.96 -2.79
C CYS A 214 -11.16 1.62 -2.48
N TRP A 215 -11.51 0.98 -1.36
CA TRP A 215 -10.94 -0.29 -0.95
C TRP A 215 -11.20 -1.40 -1.97
N GLN A 216 -12.44 -1.52 -2.48
CA GLN A 216 -12.79 -2.49 -3.52
C GLN A 216 -12.01 -2.29 -4.82
N ASN A 217 -11.77 -1.05 -5.22
CA ASN A 217 -11.03 -0.69 -6.44
C ASN A 217 -9.50 -0.70 -6.25
N SER A 218 -9.00 -0.88 -5.03
CA SER A 218 -7.56 -0.92 -4.74
C SER A 218 -6.92 -2.20 -5.27
N TRP A 219 -5.65 -2.13 -5.63
CA TRP A 219 -4.96 -3.22 -6.33
C TRP A 219 -3.65 -3.62 -5.66
N SER A 220 -3.35 -4.89 -5.77
CA SER A 220 -2.10 -5.52 -5.34
C SER A 220 -1.18 -5.78 -6.54
N PHE A 221 0.09 -6.01 -6.25
CA PHE A 221 1.11 -6.27 -7.26
C PHE A 221 1.47 -7.76 -7.28
N PRO A 222 1.08 -8.53 -8.30
CA PRO A 222 1.49 -9.93 -8.42
C PRO A 222 3.02 -10.02 -8.57
N VAL A 223 3.59 -11.20 -8.30
CA VAL A 223 5.02 -11.43 -8.52
C VAL A 223 5.34 -11.32 -10.01
N LEU A 224 6.34 -10.52 -10.35
CA LEU A 224 6.79 -10.36 -11.74
C LEU A 224 7.76 -11.48 -12.13
N THR A 225 7.60 -11.97 -13.36
CA THR A 225 8.66 -12.76 -14.02
C THR A 225 9.86 -11.88 -14.35
N ASN A 226 10.99 -12.48 -14.70
CA ASN A 226 12.18 -11.71 -15.11
C ASN A 226 11.91 -10.89 -16.38
N GLU A 227 11.17 -11.43 -17.35
CA GLU A 227 10.77 -10.72 -18.54
C GLU A 227 9.90 -9.50 -18.23
N GLN A 228 8.91 -9.65 -17.35
CA GLN A 228 8.07 -8.54 -16.91
C GLN A 228 8.86 -7.45 -16.15
N LYS A 229 9.89 -7.81 -15.40
CA LYS A 229 10.79 -6.84 -14.75
C LYS A 229 11.56 -6.02 -15.77
N ILE A 230 12.18 -6.71 -16.76
CA ILE A 230 12.91 -6.05 -17.85
C ILE A 230 11.99 -5.12 -18.63
N ASN A 231 10.78 -5.59 -18.97
CA ASN A 231 9.81 -4.76 -19.68
C ASN A 231 9.39 -3.52 -18.87
N LEU A 232 9.18 -3.67 -17.56
CA LEU A 232 8.87 -2.54 -16.69
C LEU A 232 10.00 -1.52 -16.65
N GLU A 233 11.26 -1.97 -16.57
CA GLU A 233 12.45 -1.11 -16.62
C GLU A 233 12.56 -0.37 -17.97
N ASN A 234 12.31 -1.06 -19.08
CA ASN A 234 12.32 -0.45 -20.41
C ASN A 234 11.25 0.64 -20.53
N ILE A 235 9.99 0.34 -20.16
CA ILE A 235 8.90 1.33 -20.16
C ILE A 235 9.24 2.54 -19.29
N TRP A 236 9.84 2.31 -18.12
CA TRP A 236 10.27 3.37 -17.22
C TRP A 236 11.36 4.26 -17.86
N ASN A 237 12.37 3.66 -18.47
CA ASN A 237 13.50 4.37 -19.08
C ASN A 237 13.07 5.12 -20.34
N GLU A 238 12.27 4.53 -21.22
CA GLU A 238 11.72 5.19 -22.41
C GLU A 238 10.88 6.42 -22.08
N SER A 239 10.19 6.39 -20.95
CA SER A 239 9.42 7.54 -20.48
C SER A 239 10.28 8.70 -19.92
N LEU A 240 11.60 8.55 -19.84
CA LEU A 240 12.58 9.60 -19.48
C LEU A 240 13.10 10.37 -20.69
N SER A 241 12.96 9.82 -21.90
CA SER A 241 13.43 10.47 -23.11
C SER A 241 12.62 11.74 -23.39
N PRO A 242 13.27 12.85 -23.78
CA PRO A 242 12.64 14.15 -24.04
C PRO A 242 11.57 14.10 -25.13
#